data_3903ea4685a6fde5381bbba615a93c7d
#
_entry.id   3903ea4685a6fde5381bbba615a93c7d
#
_cell.length_a   1.000
_cell.length_b   1.000
_cell.length_c   1.000
_cell.angle_alpha   90.00
_cell.angle_beta   90.00
_cell.angle_gamma   90.00
#
_symmetry.space_group_name_H-M   'P 1'
#
loop_
_entity.id
_entity.type
_entity.pdbx_description
1 polymer ?
#
loop_
_entity_poly.entity_id
_entity_poly.type
_entity_poly.pdbx_seq_one_letter_code
_entity_poly.pdbx_strand_id
1 'polypeptide(L)'
;MATCGEVLVKLLEGYGVEQVFGIPGVHTVELYRGLARSSIRHVTPRHEQGAGFMADGYARVSGKPGVCFIITGPGMTNITTAMGQAYADSIPMLVISSVQSRNQLGGGRGKLHELPNQSALVGGVAAFSHTLMSAAELPGVLARAFALFQAGRPRPVHIEIPLDVLVEDVDALLASTPVSISRAGAAPSAVEQMTAMLASAKRPLILAGGGALDAAAELTELAECLGAPVALTINAKGMLPSRHPLLIGSTQSLVATRALVAEADVVLAIGTELAETDYDITFAGGFEIPGALLRIDIDPDQTVRNYPPRLALVADARTAARALLDGLNAQPLAERCGDWGPARAARLRADLEGGWDAATRAQTLFLDSVLQALPDAVFVGDSTQPVYTGNLTFNLERPRRWFNSSTGYGTLGYALPAAIGAWLGGKDLGHGRPAVVCLIGDGGLQFTLPELASAVEARTPVIVLLWNNQGYEEIKKYMVNRAIEPVGVDIYTPDFIGVAKALGCAAEAIDGVAQLHAALLAACDRQGPTLIEIDQANWMTQVSK
;
A
#
# COMPACT_ATOMS: atom_id res chain seq x y z
N MET A 1 27.35 -15.01 26.09
CA MET A 1 27.86 -14.33 24.86
C MET A 1 26.73 -14.32 23.86
N ALA A 2 26.31 -13.13 23.46
CA ALA A 2 25.26 -12.95 22.46
C ALA A 2 25.91 -12.59 21.11
N THR A 3 25.48 -13.27 20.05
CA THR A 3 25.95 -12.97 18.68
C THR A 3 25.30 -11.73 18.12
N CYS A 4 25.92 -11.15 17.08
CA CYS A 4 25.33 -10.01 16.35
C CYS A 4 23.91 -10.33 15.86
N GLY A 5 23.65 -11.55 15.37
CA GLY A 5 22.31 -11.99 14.97
C GLY A 5 21.29 -12.01 16.13
N GLU A 6 21.70 -12.43 17.34
CA GLU A 6 20.83 -12.41 18.52
C GLU A 6 20.54 -10.98 19.01
N VAL A 7 21.56 -10.10 19.00
CA VAL A 7 21.40 -8.68 19.37
C VAL A 7 20.53 -7.93 18.36
N LEU A 8 20.66 -8.22 17.06
CA LEU A 8 19.78 -7.67 16.04
C LEU A 8 18.30 -7.92 16.36
N VAL A 9 17.94 -9.17 16.64
CA VAL A 9 16.54 -9.53 16.96
C VAL A 9 16.06 -8.81 18.21
N LYS A 10 16.89 -8.72 19.24
CA LYS A 10 16.56 -7.97 20.47
C LYS A 10 16.33 -6.48 20.20
N LEU A 11 17.13 -5.85 19.34
CA LEU A 11 16.93 -4.46 18.94
C LEU A 11 15.64 -4.29 18.14
N LEU A 12 15.32 -5.23 17.25
CA LEU A 12 14.04 -5.22 16.51
C LEU A 12 12.84 -5.31 17.45
N GLU A 13 12.88 -6.17 18.48
CA GLU A 13 11.85 -6.19 19.54
C GLU A 13 11.72 -4.81 20.23
N GLY A 14 12.84 -4.19 20.54
CA GLY A 14 12.87 -2.86 21.15
C GLY A 14 12.26 -1.78 20.25
N TYR A 15 12.39 -1.90 18.92
CA TYR A 15 11.71 -1.03 17.95
C TYR A 15 10.23 -1.38 17.74
N GLY A 16 9.70 -2.39 18.45
CA GLY A 16 8.29 -2.79 18.37
C GLY A 16 7.95 -3.64 17.14
N VAL A 17 8.94 -4.35 16.57
CA VAL A 17 8.73 -5.34 15.53
C VAL A 17 8.03 -6.56 16.14
N GLU A 18 6.90 -6.97 15.57
CA GLU A 18 6.08 -8.09 16.04
C GLU A 18 6.05 -9.26 15.04
N GLN A 19 6.39 -8.99 13.78
CA GLN A 19 6.33 -9.97 12.69
C GLN A 19 7.63 -9.91 11.86
N VAL A 20 8.11 -11.08 11.46
CA VAL A 20 9.18 -11.25 10.47
C VAL A 20 8.72 -12.24 9.42
N PHE A 21 8.93 -11.90 8.16
CA PHE A 21 8.60 -12.72 7.01
C PHE A 21 9.90 -13.22 6.34
N GLY A 22 9.99 -14.51 6.05
CA GLY A 22 11.18 -15.01 5.37
C GLY A 22 11.27 -16.53 5.33
N ILE A 23 12.20 -17.02 4.54
CA ILE A 23 12.51 -18.45 4.39
C ILE A 23 13.86 -18.70 5.03
N PRO A 24 13.98 -19.61 6.03
CA PRO A 24 15.27 -19.95 6.61
C PRO A 24 16.16 -20.66 5.59
N GLY A 25 17.45 -20.31 5.60
CA GLY A 25 18.45 -20.94 4.76
C GLY A 25 19.82 -20.95 5.46
N VAL A 26 20.77 -21.70 4.93
CA VAL A 26 22.09 -21.92 5.57
C VAL A 26 22.83 -20.64 5.92
N HIS A 27 22.63 -19.56 5.18
CA HIS A 27 23.28 -18.27 5.41
C HIS A 27 22.49 -17.35 6.37
N THR A 28 21.28 -17.73 6.79
CA THR A 28 20.44 -16.92 7.69
C THR A 28 20.20 -17.56 9.06
N VAL A 29 20.72 -18.75 9.33
CA VAL A 29 20.46 -19.50 10.57
C VAL A 29 20.80 -18.70 11.85
N GLU A 30 21.80 -17.84 11.80
CA GLU A 30 22.16 -17.01 12.95
C GLU A 30 21.13 -15.91 13.24
N LEU A 31 20.40 -15.42 12.25
CA LEU A 31 19.24 -14.54 12.46
C LEU A 31 18.12 -15.30 13.18
N TYR A 32 17.88 -16.56 12.80
CA TYR A 32 16.87 -17.42 13.43
C TYR A 32 17.23 -17.88 14.83
N ARG A 33 18.53 -17.88 15.20
CA ARG A 33 18.97 -18.15 16.59
C ARG A 33 18.36 -17.16 17.58
N GLY A 34 18.41 -15.87 17.26
CA GLY A 34 17.78 -14.82 18.07
C GLY A 34 16.26 -14.89 18.03
N LEU A 35 15.69 -15.14 16.84
CA LEU A 35 14.24 -15.19 16.62
C LEU A 35 13.56 -16.28 17.46
N ALA A 36 14.19 -17.46 17.57
CA ALA A 36 13.67 -18.59 18.37
C ALA A 36 13.50 -18.28 19.86
N ARG A 37 14.12 -17.22 20.37
CA ARG A 37 14.08 -16.78 21.78
C ARG A 37 13.37 -15.45 21.98
N SER A 38 12.76 -14.90 20.92
CA SER A 38 12.09 -13.60 20.91
C SER A 38 10.57 -13.76 20.96
N SER A 39 9.88 -12.64 21.18
CA SER A 39 8.43 -12.53 21.06
C SER A 39 7.97 -12.31 19.61
N ILE A 40 8.90 -12.10 18.68
CA ILE A 40 8.61 -11.82 17.27
C ILE A 40 8.07 -13.09 16.60
N ARG A 41 6.87 -13.00 16.01
CA ARG A 41 6.29 -14.10 15.25
C ARG A 41 6.96 -14.20 13.88
N HIS A 42 7.36 -15.41 13.50
CA HIS A 42 7.83 -15.71 12.16
C HIS A 42 6.71 -16.25 11.27
N VAL A 43 6.69 -15.84 10.00
CA VAL A 43 5.77 -16.33 8.97
C VAL A 43 6.58 -16.75 7.74
N THR A 44 6.37 -18.01 7.31
CA THR A 44 7.10 -18.59 6.18
C THR A 44 6.30 -18.46 4.89
N PRO A 45 6.73 -17.61 3.94
CA PRO A 45 6.18 -17.61 2.58
C PRO A 45 6.68 -18.84 1.79
N ARG A 46 6.18 -18.99 0.59
CA ARG A 46 6.68 -20.02 -0.36
C ARG A 46 7.64 -19.45 -1.39
N HIS A 47 7.77 -18.10 -1.41
CA HIS A 47 8.71 -17.37 -2.25
C HIS A 47 9.08 -16.06 -1.55
N GLU A 48 10.31 -15.55 -1.73
CA GLU A 48 10.74 -14.31 -1.04
C GLU A 48 9.99 -13.05 -1.55
N GLN A 49 9.51 -13.05 -2.78
CA GLN A 49 8.56 -12.04 -3.26
C GLN A 49 7.29 -12.02 -2.39
N GLY A 50 6.78 -13.21 -2.01
CA GLY A 50 5.67 -13.33 -1.08
C GLY A 50 5.99 -12.74 0.31
N ALA A 51 7.23 -12.94 0.81
CA ALA A 51 7.68 -12.31 2.06
C ALA A 51 7.57 -10.79 2.00
N GLY A 52 8.06 -10.19 0.91
CA GLY A 52 8.01 -8.74 0.71
C GLY A 52 6.58 -8.22 0.58
N PHE A 53 5.71 -8.91 -0.15
CA PHE A 53 4.30 -8.50 -0.24
C PHE A 53 3.55 -8.68 1.09
N MET A 54 3.85 -9.73 1.89
CA MET A 54 3.33 -9.85 3.26
C MET A 54 3.78 -8.68 4.13
N ALA A 55 5.04 -8.28 4.04
CA ALA A 55 5.59 -7.13 4.76
C ALA A 55 4.92 -5.81 4.34
N ASP A 56 4.64 -5.62 3.05
CA ASP A 56 3.90 -4.47 2.51
C ASP A 56 2.47 -4.40 3.08
N GLY A 57 1.69 -5.47 2.93
CA GLY A 57 0.33 -5.53 3.45
C GLY A 57 0.24 -5.34 4.97
N TYR A 58 1.20 -5.92 5.72
CA TYR A 58 1.33 -5.71 7.16
C TYR A 58 1.56 -4.23 7.50
N ALA A 59 2.48 -3.58 6.79
CA ALA A 59 2.81 -2.17 7.03
C ALA A 59 1.63 -1.23 6.74
N ARG A 60 0.89 -1.47 5.65
CA ARG A 60 -0.27 -0.65 5.28
C ARG A 60 -1.37 -0.67 6.33
N VAL A 61 -1.64 -1.83 6.93
CA VAL A 61 -2.72 -1.98 7.92
C VAL A 61 -2.26 -1.60 9.33
N SER A 62 -1.08 -2.08 9.75
CA SER A 62 -0.57 -1.84 11.11
C SER A 62 -0.02 -0.43 11.33
N GLY A 63 0.47 0.22 10.26
CA GLY A 63 1.27 1.45 10.35
C GLY A 63 2.69 1.24 10.88
N LYS A 64 3.14 -0.02 11.04
CA LYS A 64 4.49 -0.40 11.46
C LYS A 64 5.29 -0.89 10.27
N PRO A 65 6.63 -0.78 10.26
CA PRO A 65 7.45 -1.36 9.20
C PRO A 65 7.26 -2.87 9.10
N GLY A 66 7.12 -3.39 7.87
CA GLY A 66 7.22 -4.82 7.60
C GLY A 66 8.69 -5.25 7.58
N VAL A 67 9.04 -6.37 8.22
CA VAL A 67 10.42 -6.83 8.33
C VAL A 67 10.59 -8.20 7.65
N CYS A 68 11.61 -8.32 6.80
CA CYS A 68 11.93 -9.55 6.10
C CYS A 68 13.33 -10.04 6.44
N PHE A 69 13.48 -11.35 6.68
CA PHE A 69 14.78 -12.04 6.77
C PHE A 69 15.00 -12.85 5.51
N ILE A 70 15.97 -12.45 4.70
CA ILE A 70 16.15 -12.95 3.33
C ILE A 70 17.55 -13.52 3.15
N ILE A 71 17.62 -14.68 2.51
CA ILE A 71 18.90 -15.29 2.19
C ILE A 71 19.60 -14.53 1.05
N THR A 72 20.92 -14.44 1.14
CA THR A 72 21.77 -13.89 0.06
C THR A 72 21.55 -14.61 -1.27
N GLY A 73 21.84 -13.95 -2.37
CA GLY A 73 21.74 -14.50 -3.72
C GLY A 73 20.29 -14.62 -4.19
N PRO A 74 19.75 -15.85 -4.38
CA PRO A 74 18.44 -16.05 -4.99
C PRO A 74 17.30 -15.37 -4.19
N GLY A 75 17.37 -15.38 -2.86
CA GLY A 75 16.34 -14.71 -2.06
C GLY A 75 16.32 -13.20 -2.28
N MET A 76 17.49 -12.57 -2.38
CA MET A 76 17.59 -11.15 -2.63
C MET A 76 17.15 -10.75 -4.04
N THR A 77 17.41 -11.58 -5.06
CA THR A 77 16.86 -11.34 -6.41
C THR A 77 15.35 -11.52 -6.44
N ASN A 78 14.81 -12.49 -5.71
CA ASN A 78 13.38 -12.77 -5.65
C ASN A 78 12.57 -11.65 -4.97
N ILE A 79 13.09 -11.01 -3.91
CA ILE A 79 12.34 -9.99 -3.15
C ILE A 79 12.31 -8.62 -3.85
N THR A 80 13.17 -8.36 -4.83
CA THR A 80 13.32 -7.04 -5.46
C THR A 80 12.02 -6.50 -6.06
N THR A 81 11.17 -7.35 -6.63
CA THR A 81 9.86 -6.93 -7.15
C THR A 81 8.98 -6.35 -6.03
N ALA A 82 8.92 -7.02 -4.88
CA ALA A 82 8.14 -6.53 -3.74
C ALA A 82 8.73 -5.26 -3.12
N MET A 83 10.07 -5.15 -3.09
CA MET A 83 10.74 -3.91 -2.68
C MET A 83 10.40 -2.77 -3.65
N GLY A 84 10.36 -3.02 -4.97
CA GLY A 84 9.96 -2.03 -5.98
C GLY A 84 8.53 -1.53 -5.78
N GLN A 85 7.57 -2.42 -5.49
CA GLN A 85 6.19 -2.06 -5.17
C GLN A 85 6.11 -1.19 -3.90
N ALA A 86 6.79 -1.59 -2.83
CA ALA A 86 6.84 -0.83 -1.59
C ALA A 86 7.55 0.53 -1.77
N TYR A 87 8.58 0.58 -2.63
CA TYR A 87 9.28 1.82 -2.97
C TYR A 87 8.34 2.79 -3.71
N ALA A 88 7.63 2.33 -4.73
CA ALA A 88 6.70 3.17 -5.48
C ALA A 88 5.60 3.78 -4.58
N ASP A 89 5.04 3.00 -3.67
CA ASP A 89 3.95 3.43 -2.80
C ASP A 89 4.39 4.03 -1.45
N SER A 90 5.70 4.21 -1.24
CA SER A 90 6.23 4.78 0.03
C SER A 90 5.87 3.96 1.27
N ILE A 91 6.03 2.64 1.19
CA ILE A 91 5.73 1.71 2.29
C ILE A 91 7.00 1.39 3.08
N PRO A 92 6.98 1.50 4.42
CA PRO A 92 8.13 1.16 5.25
C PRO A 92 8.37 -0.36 5.26
N MET A 93 9.50 -0.78 4.71
CA MET A 93 9.94 -2.17 4.65
C MET A 93 11.41 -2.28 5.04
N LEU A 94 11.73 -3.14 6.00
CA LEU A 94 13.10 -3.44 6.39
C LEU A 94 13.47 -4.85 5.90
N VAL A 95 14.38 -4.92 4.95
CA VAL A 95 14.93 -6.18 4.45
C VAL A 95 16.29 -6.41 5.06
N ILE A 96 16.42 -7.45 5.86
CA ILE A 96 17.68 -7.87 6.45
C ILE A 96 18.11 -9.15 5.77
N SER A 97 19.31 -9.13 5.19
CA SER A 97 19.86 -10.30 4.52
C SER A 97 21.24 -10.67 5.07
N SER A 98 21.64 -11.89 4.84
CA SER A 98 23.05 -12.26 4.91
C SER A 98 23.79 -11.88 3.62
N VAL A 99 25.11 -11.90 3.69
CA VAL A 99 26.01 -11.84 2.53
C VAL A 99 27.28 -12.62 2.83
N GLN A 100 28.08 -12.96 1.84
CA GLN A 100 29.35 -13.66 2.02
C GLN A 100 30.25 -12.95 3.06
N SER A 101 31.11 -13.72 3.76
CA SER A 101 32.05 -13.15 4.74
C SER A 101 32.87 -12.01 4.14
N ARG A 102 33.26 -11.03 4.97
CA ARG A 102 33.95 -9.80 4.55
C ARG A 102 35.12 -10.00 3.59
N ASN A 103 35.94 -11.04 3.83
CA ASN A 103 37.08 -11.40 2.98
C ASN A 103 36.71 -12.11 1.67
N GLN A 104 35.41 -12.34 1.42
CA GLN A 104 34.90 -13.05 0.25
C GLN A 104 33.97 -12.17 -0.62
N LEU A 105 33.62 -10.98 -0.13
CA LEU A 105 32.73 -10.06 -0.83
C LEU A 105 33.26 -9.74 -2.23
N GLY A 106 32.41 -9.88 -3.26
CA GLY A 106 32.75 -9.59 -4.64
C GLY A 106 33.87 -10.45 -5.24
N GLY A 107 34.21 -11.56 -4.60
CA GLY A 107 35.36 -12.39 -4.96
C GLY A 107 35.23 -13.17 -6.26
N GLY A 108 34.00 -13.41 -6.74
CA GLY A 108 33.72 -14.16 -7.98
C GLY A 108 34.27 -15.58 -7.96
N ARG A 109 34.23 -16.23 -6.80
CA ARG A 109 34.86 -17.56 -6.57
C ARG A 109 33.87 -18.72 -6.65
N GLY A 110 32.64 -18.46 -7.07
CA GLY A 110 31.58 -19.48 -7.15
C GLY A 110 31.11 -19.97 -5.78
N LYS A 111 31.11 -19.12 -4.76
CA LYS A 111 30.56 -19.45 -3.45
C LYS A 111 29.04 -19.62 -3.54
N LEU A 112 28.49 -20.52 -2.72
CA LEU A 112 27.04 -20.71 -2.69
C LEU A 112 26.32 -19.37 -2.47
N HIS A 113 25.34 -19.06 -3.33
CA HIS A 113 24.53 -17.83 -3.29
C HIS A 113 25.35 -16.54 -3.49
N GLU A 114 26.53 -16.62 -4.09
CA GLU A 114 27.35 -15.44 -4.36
C GLU A 114 26.72 -14.56 -5.45
N LEU A 115 26.63 -13.26 -5.17
CA LEU A 115 26.33 -12.22 -6.16
C LEU A 115 27.53 -11.29 -6.30
N PRO A 116 27.80 -10.74 -7.49
CA PRO A 116 28.88 -9.79 -7.68
C PRO A 116 28.79 -8.57 -6.75
N ASN A 117 27.58 -8.03 -6.57
CA ASN A 117 27.29 -6.91 -5.67
C ASN A 117 25.79 -6.90 -5.31
N GLN A 118 25.44 -7.49 -4.17
CA GLN A 118 24.07 -7.60 -3.70
C GLN A 118 23.50 -6.24 -3.28
N SER A 119 24.29 -5.41 -2.63
CA SER A 119 23.88 -4.05 -2.22
C SER A 119 23.53 -3.18 -3.43
N ALA A 120 24.33 -3.24 -4.51
CA ALA A 120 24.04 -2.51 -5.74
C ALA A 120 22.78 -3.04 -6.46
N LEU A 121 22.53 -4.35 -6.41
CA LEU A 121 21.32 -4.96 -6.98
C LEU A 121 20.05 -4.30 -6.43
N VAL A 122 19.97 -4.10 -5.13
CA VAL A 122 18.76 -3.55 -4.48
C VAL A 122 18.77 -2.02 -4.35
N GLY A 123 19.87 -1.37 -4.71
CA GLY A 123 20.01 0.09 -4.62
C GLY A 123 18.98 0.87 -5.44
N GLY A 124 18.42 0.27 -6.51
CA GLY A 124 17.37 0.87 -7.34
C GLY A 124 15.95 0.78 -6.74
N VAL A 125 15.76 -0.04 -5.71
CA VAL A 125 14.44 -0.30 -5.07
C VAL A 125 14.48 -0.11 -3.55
N ALA A 126 15.51 0.58 -3.04
CA ALA A 126 15.66 0.90 -1.62
C ALA A 126 16.08 2.36 -1.43
N ALA A 127 15.68 2.97 -0.31
CA ALA A 127 16.17 4.30 0.08
C ALA A 127 17.68 4.27 0.35
N PHE A 128 18.15 3.19 0.94
CA PHE A 128 19.55 2.85 1.03
C PHE A 128 19.73 1.34 1.24
N SER A 129 20.90 0.87 0.86
CA SER A 129 21.41 -0.46 1.18
C SER A 129 22.73 -0.29 1.93
N HIS A 130 22.90 -1.05 3.05
CA HIS A 130 24.07 -0.94 3.89
C HIS A 130 24.68 -2.32 4.16
N THR A 131 25.97 -2.48 3.89
CA THR A 131 26.72 -3.68 4.27
C THR A 131 27.32 -3.45 5.65
N LEU A 132 26.92 -4.24 6.64
CA LEU A 132 27.37 -4.12 8.03
C LEU A 132 28.79 -4.69 8.19
N MET A 133 29.80 -3.87 8.03
CA MET A 133 31.21 -4.33 8.08
C MET A 133 31.71 -4.62 9.50
N SER A 134 31.02 -4.16 10.53
CA SER A 134 31.29 -4.43 11.95
C SER A 134 29.96 -4.50 12.70
N ALA A 135 29.83 -5.44 13.62
CA ALA A 135 28.65 -5.54 14.47
C ALA A 135 28.41 -4.27 15.32
N ALA A 136 29.45 -3.51 15.61
CA ALA A 136 29.34 -2.22 16.32
C ALA A 136 28.50 -1.17 15.58
N GLU A 137 28.35 -1.27 14.26
CA GLU A 137 27.52 -0.36 13.46
C GLU A 137 26.02 -0.62 13.63
N LEU A 138 25.62 -1.83 14.08
CA LEU A 138 24.25 -2.31 14.08
C LEU A 138 23.24 -1.34 14.72
N PRO A 139 23.46 -0.80 15.94
CA PRO A 139 22.51 0.13 16.55
C PRO A 139 22.31 1.40 15.71
N GLY A 140 23.39 1.94 15.15
CA GLY A 140 23.37 3.16 14.33
C GLY A 140 22.65 2.98 13.00
N VAL A 141 22.87 1.86 12.33
CA VAL A 141 22.22 1.56 11.04
C VAL A 141 20.71 1.28 11.23
N LEU A 142 20.33 0.57 12.28
CA LEU A 142 18.92 0.39 12.64
C LEU A 142 18.27 1.74 13.00
N ALA A 143 18.93 2.57 13.82
CA ALA A 143 18.43 3.90 14.14
C ALA A 143 18.18 4.73 12.86
N ARG A 144 19.08 4.68 11.89
CA ARG A 144 18.91 5.35 10.59
C ARG A 144 17.71 4.81 9.81
N ALA A 145 17.49 3.49 9.78
CA ALA A 145 16.35 2.88 9.10
C ALA A 145 15.02 3.30 9.75
N PHE A 146 14.93 3.19 11.08
CA PHE A 146 13.71 3.58 11.80
C PHE A 146 13.46 5.08 11.80
N ALA A 147 14.50 5.91 11.76
CA ALA A 147 14.37 7.37 11.56
C ALA A 147 13.67 7.70 10.24
N LEU A 148 14.07 7.04 9.15
CA LEU A 148 13.40 7.19 7.85
C LEU A 148 11.92 6.78 7.92
N PHE A 149 11.60 5.67 8.59
CA PHE A 149 10.22 5.18 8.70
C PHE A 149 9.33 6.07 9.59
N GLN A 150 9.90 6.68 10.63
CA GLN A 150 9.16 7.49 11.61
C GLN A 150 8.98 8.94 11.18
N ALA A 151 10.00 9.56 10.61
CA ALA A 151 10.07 11.01 10.41
C ALA A 151 10.41 11.46 8.98
N GLY A 152 10.76 10.54 8.09
CA GLY A 152 10.98 10.79 6.67
C GLY A 152 9.88 10.22 5.79
N ARG A 153 10.07 10.31 4.47
CA ARG A 153 9.27 9.56 3.50
C ARG A 153 9.69 8.10 3.57
N PRO A 154 8.79 7.17 3.98
CA PRO A 154 9.17 5.78 4.10
C PRO A 154 9.46 5.18 2.72
N ARG A 155 10.49 4.32 2.69
CA ARG A 155 10.91 3.53 1.53
C ARG A 155 11.51 2.24 2.05
N PRO A 156 11.62 1.17 1.27
CA PRO A 156 12.39 0.00 1.68
C PRO A 156 13.82 0.36 2.06
N VAL A 157 14.31 -0.29 3.11
CA VAL A 157 15.71 -0.23 3.55
C VAL A 157 16.28 -1.63 3.53
N HIS A 158 17.47 -1.79 2.99
CA HIS A 158 18.20 -3.05 3.01
C HIS A 158 19.44 -2.97 3.89
N ILE A 159 19.61 -3.97 4.75
CA ILE A 159 20.83 -4.17 5.56
C ILE A 159 21.33 -5.58 5.28
N GLU A 160 22.51 -5.70 4.69
CA GLU A 160 23.17 -7.00 4.52
C GLU A 160 24.28 -7.19 5.54
N ILE A 161 24.33 -8.39 6.13
CA ILE A 161 25.26 -8.70 7.21
C ILE A 161 26.15 -9.84 6.76
N PRO A 162 27.49 -9.62 6.68
CA PRO A 162 28.43 -10.68 6.38
C PRO A 162 28.36 -11.84 7.38
N LEU A 163 28.53 -13.07 6.90
CA LEU A 163 28.41 -14.27 7.72
C LEU A 163 29.35 -14.29 8.93
N ASP A 164 30.55 -13.74 8.78
CA ASP A 164 31.52 -13.64 9.88
C ASP A 164 31.17 -12.55 10.89
N VAL A 165 30.40 -11.51 10.47
CA VAL A 165 29.87 -10.48 11.38
C VAL A 165 28.66 -11.00 12.16
N LEU A 166 27.80 -11.81 11.54
CA LEU A 166 26.62 -12.39 12.21
C LEU A 166 26.96 -13.17 13.49
N VAL A 167 28.13 -13.77 13.54
CA VAL A 167 28.60 -14.60 14.67
C VAL A 167 29.53 -13.85 15.64
N GLU A 168 29.84 -12.57 15.39
CA GLU A 168 30.64 -11.77 16.32
C GLU A 168 29.96 -11.70 17.69
N ASP A 169 30.76 -11.88 18.75
CA ASP A 169 30.31 -11.68 20.13
C ASP A 169 30.19 -10.21 20.45
N VAL A 170 28.98 -9.77 20.82
CA VAL A 170 28.64 -8.36 20.98
C VAL A 170 27.80 -8.10 22.24
N ASP A 171 28.05 -8.83 23.32
CA ASP A 171 27.34 -8.66 24.60
C ASP A 171 27.23 -7.18 25.03
N ALA A 172 28.24 -6.36 24.75
CA ALA A 172 28.22 -4.92 25.04
C ALA A 172 27.07 -4.17 24.36
N LEU A 173 26.60 -4.63 23.19
CA LEU A 173 25.49 -4.01 22.47
C LEU A 173 24.11 -4.35 23.04
N LEU A 174 24.01 -5.32 23.96
CA LEU A 174 22.75 -5.68 24.62
C LEU A 174 22.14 -4.52 25.43
N ALA A 175 22.94 -3.53 25.81
CA ALA A 175 22.50 -2.32 26.50
C ALA A 175 22.01 -1.22 25.54
N SER A 176 22.13 -1.40 24.23
CA SER A 176 21.66 -0.43 23.23
C SER A 176 20.13 -0.32 23.27
N THR A 177 19.63 0.90 23.18
CA THR A 177 18.19 1.21 23.19
C THR A 177 17.76 1.80 21.87
N PRO A 178 16.52 1.53 21.41
CA PRO A 178 15.93 2.15 20.24
C PRO A 178 15.90 3.67 20.34
N VAL A 179 16.14 4.33 19.22
CA VAL A 179 16.03 5.79 19.09
C VAL A 179 14.62 6.13 18.62
N SER A 180 13.94 7.07 19.30
CA SER A 180 12.66 7.63 18.88
C SER A 180 12.87 9.02 18.30
N ILE A 181 12.23 9.30 17.17
CA ILE A 181 12.33 10.57 16.47
C ILE A 181 10.92 11.14 16.26
N SER A 182 10.73 12.41 16.59
CA SER A 182 9.48 13.12 16.32
C SER A 182 9.43 13.61 14.86
N ARG A 183 8.23 13.60 14.28
CA ARG A 183 8.00 14.18 12.95
C ARG A 183 8.15 15.71 12.99
N ALA A 184 8.57 16.29 11.87
CA ALA A 184 8.74 17.74 11.75
C ALA A 184 7.39 18.47 11.75
N GLY A 185 7.26 19.51 12.55
CA GLY A 185 6.15 20.47 12.49
C GLY A 185 6.35 21.52 11.39
N ALA A 186 5.27 22.17 10.96
CA ALA A 186 5.31 23.23 9.96
C ALA A 186 5.89 24.53 10.52
N ALA A 187 6.65 25.27 9.71
CA ALA A 187 7.19 26.58 10.08
C ALA A 187 6.06 27.60 10.25
N PRO A 188 5.94 28.33 11.39
CA PRO A 188 4.81 29.22 11.67
C PRO A 188 4.57 30.28 10.60
N SER A 189 5.61 30.90 10.07
CA SER A 189 5.49 31.93 9.03
C SER A 189 4.94 31.39 7.69
N ALA A 190 5.25 30.14 7.36
CA ALA A 190 4.73 29.50 6.16
C ALA A 190 3.28 29.01 6.38
N VAL A 191 2.93 28.58 7.59
CA VAL A 191 1.53 28.28 7.97
C VAL A 191 0.68 29.55 7.86
N GLU A 192 1.14 30.70 8.39
CA GLU A 192 0.43 31.98 8.30
C GLU A 192 0.16 32.38 6.83
N GLN A 193 1.16 32.29 5.96
CA GLN A 193 1.00 32.59 4.54
C GLN A 193 0.02 31.63 3.85
N MET A 194 0.12 30.34 4.11
CA MET A 194 -0.78 29.33 3.52
C MET A 194 -2.21 29.52 4.00
N THR A 195 -2.40 29.80 5.29
CA THR A 195 -3.68 30.10 5.90
C THR A 195 -4.34 31.32 5.25
N ALA A 196 -3.61 32.40 5.04
CA ALA A 196 -4.12 33.61 4.39
C ALA A 196 -4.59 33.33 2.94
N MET A 197 -3.84 32.52 2.20
CA MET A 197 -4.23 32.11 0.84
C MET A 197 -5.49 31.26 0.84
N LEU A 198 -5.59 30.27 1.75
CA LEU A 198 -6.78 29.42 1.89
C LEU A 198 -8.01 30.21 2.35
N ALA A 199 -7.85 31.14 3.30
CA ALA A 199 -8.94 32.00 3.79
C ALA A 199 -9.52 32.88 2.69
N SER A 200 -8.70 33.39 1.77
CA SER A 200 -9.11 34.24 0.65
C SER A 200 -9.66 33.45 -0.56
N ALA A 201 -9.52 32.14 -0.59
CA ALA A 201 -9.95 31.31 -1.71
C ALA A 201 -11.48 31.32 -1.88
N LYS A 202 -11.95 31.48 -3.09
CA LYS A 202 -13.38 31.43 -3.44
C LYS A 202 -13.78 30.04 -3.97
N ARG A 203 -12.82 29.30 -4.50
CA ARG A 203 -13.00 27.95 -5.03
C ARG A 203 -11.85 27.03 -4.57
N PRO A 204 -11.71 26.83 -3.22
CA PRO A 204 -10.68 25.94 -2.69
C PRO A 204 -10.98 24.48 -3.04
N LEU A 205 -9.94 23.70 -3.34
CA LEU A 205 -9.99 22.26 -3.58
C LEU A 205 -8.89 21.58 -2.79
N ILE A 206 -9.14 20.38 -2.28
CA ILE A 206 -8.14 19.55 -1.60
C ILE A 206 -7.87 18.30 -2.43
N LEU A 207 -6.57 18.02 -2.69
CA LEU A 207 -6.07 16.77 -3.24
C LEU A 207 -5.30 16.04 -2.14
N ALA A 208 -5.81 14.92 -1.63
CA ALA A 208 -5.19 14.22 -0.52
C ALA A 208 -4.67 12.85 -0.95
N GLY A 209 -3.43 12.55 -0.57
CA GLY A 209 -2.75 11.30 -0.87
C GLY A 209 -2.47 10.42 0.34
N GLY A 210 -1.87 9.26 0.10
CA GLY A 210 -1.55 8.24 1.11
C GLY A 210 -0.65 8.75 2.25
N GLY A 211 0.17 9.78 2.02
CA GLY A 211 0.99 10.42 3.06
C GLY A 211 0.18 11.17 4.13
N ALA A 212 -1.10 11.43 3.89
CA ALA A 212 -1.98 12.11 4.83
C ALA A 212 -2.92 11.16 5.61
N LEU A 213 -2.81 9.83 5.48
CA LEU A 213 -3.73 8.86 6.10
C LEU A 213 -3.91 9.06 7.61
N ASP A 214 -2.84 9.44 8.31
CA ASP A 214 -2.88 9.67 9.75
C ASP A 214 -3.51 11.03 10.13
N ALA A 215 -3.83 11.88 9.15
CA ALA A 215 -4.45 13.19 9.30
C ALA A 215 -5.94 13.20 8.89
N ALA A 216 -6.60 12.05 8.81
CA ALA A 216 -7.97 11.94 8.27
C ALA A 216 -8.98 12.83 9.01
N ALA A 217 -8.90 12.91 10.35
CA ALA A 217 -9.79 13.77 11.15
C ALA A 217 -9.53 15.25 10.86
N GLU A 218 -8.27 15.68 10.89
CA GLU A 218 -7.86 17.06 10.62
C GLU A 218 -8.18 17.46 9.19
N LEU A 219 -8.06 16.54 8.23
CA LEU A 219 -8.40 16.80 6.84
C LEU A 219 -9.92 16.99 6.65
N THR A 220 -10.73 16.19 7.33
CA THR A 220 -12.19 16.32 7.30
C THR A 220 -12.60 17.69 7.86
N GLU A 221 -12.11 18.07 9.05
CA GLU A 221 -12.34 19.38 9.65
C GLU A 221 -11.88 20.53 8.71
N LEU A 222 -10.73 20.37 8.05
CA LEU A 222 -10.17 21.36 7.13
C LEU A 222 -11.06 21.52 5.88
N ALA A 223 -11.53 20.41 5.32
CA ALA A 223 -12.44 20.42 4.18
C ALA A 223 -13.77 21.11 4.53
N GLU A 224 -14.34 20.81 5.71
CA GLU A 224 -15.57 21.43 6.21
C GLU A 224 -15.40 22.93 6.47
N CYS A 225 -14.33 23.32 7.16
CA CYS A 225 -14.00 24.71 7.43
C CYS A 225 -13.89 25.52 6.13
N LEU A 226 -13.21 24.97 5.13
CA LEU A 226 -13.02 25.63 3.83
C LEU A 226 -14.22 25.47 2.89
N GLY A 227 -15.18 24.58 3.14
CA GLY A 227 -16.18 24.19 2.16
C GLY A 227 -15.54 23.66 0.87
N ALA A 228 -14.41 22.98 0.98
CA ALA A 228 -13.59 22.55 -0.14
C ALA A 228 -13.95 21.12 -0.58
N PRO A 229 -14.32 20.87 -1.83
CA PRO A 229 -14.38 19.51 -2.36
C PRO A 229 -13.03 18.79 -2.19
N VAL A 230 -13.07 17.48 -1.95
CA VAL A 230 -11.88 16.65 -1.70
C VAL A 230 -11.80 15.51 -2.71
N ALA A 231 -10.74 15.50 -3.50
CA ALA A 231 -10.36 14.35 -4.31
C ALA A 231 -9.22 13.59 -3.64
N LEU A 232 -9.33 12.26 -3.62
CA LEU A 232 -8.38 11.37 -2.96
C LEU A 232 -7.54 10.62 -4.00
N THR A 233 -6.28 10.32 -3.69
CA THR A 233 -5.58 9.26 -4.43
C THR A 233 -6.15 7.89 -4.04
N ILE A 234 -5.83 6.86 -4.81
CA ILE A 234 -6.28 5.49 -4.53
C ILE A 234 -5.84 5.06 -3.12
N ASN A 235 -4.60 5.37 -2.74
CA ASN A 235 -4.04 5.03 -1.43
C ASN A 235 -4.61 5.89 -0.27
N ALA A 236 -5.41 6.92 -0.56
CA ALA A 236 -6.05 7.79 0.44
C ALA A 236 -7.54 7.46 0.68
N LYS A 237 -8.07 6.41 0.05
CA LYS A 237 -9.48 6.02 0.24
C LYS A 237 -9.84 5.84 1.71
N GLY A 238 -11.01 6.34 2.08
CA GLY A 238 -11.53 6.30 3.45
C GLY A 238 -11.05 7.44 4.35
N MET A 239 -10.28 8.42 3.85
CA MET A 239 -9.91 9.60 4.64
C MET A 239 -11.11 10.49 4.98
N LEU A 240 -12.08 10.57 4.07
CA LEU A 240 -13.41 11.09 4.36
C LEU A 240 -14.40 9.92 4.30
N PRO A 241 -15.44 9.92 5.17
CA PRO A 241 -16.52 8.92 5.09
C PRO A 241 -17.15 8.87 3.69
N SER A 242 -17.58 7.68 3.25
CA SER A 242 -18.04 7.43 1.88
C SER A 242 -19.17 8.36 1.42
N ARG A 243 -20.02 8.80 2.36
CA ARG A 243 -21.15 9.68 2.11
C ARG A 243 -20.90 11.15 2.47
N HIS A 244 -19.65 11.52 2.76
CA HIS A 244 -19.33 12.89 3.12
C HIS A 244 -19.67 13.85 1.97
N PRO A 245 -20.39 14.98 2.21
CA PRO A 245 -20.89 15.84 1.15
C PRO A 245 -19.79 16.48 0.28
N LEU A 246 -18.59 16.65 0.81
CA LEU A 246 -17.44 17.21 0.09
C LEU A 246 -16.56 16.15 -0.60
N LEU A 247 -16.79 14.86 -0.37
CA LEU A 247 -15.99 13.81 -0.99
C LEU A 247 -16.32 13.67 -2.48
N ILE A 248 -15.29 13.70 -3.33
CA ILE A 248 -15.40 13.38 -4.77
C ILE A 248 -15.03 11.92 -5.03
N GLY A 249 -14.10 11.36 -4.25
CA GLY A 249 -13.52 10.05 -4.48
C GLY A 249 -12.15 10.12 -5.16
N SER A 250 -11.66 8.99 -5.66
CA SER A 250 -10.34 8.88 -6.33
C SER A 250 -10.49 8.87 -7.85
N THR A 251 -11.02 9.95 -8.39
CA THR A 251 -11.42 10.09 -9.79
C THR A 251 -10.59 11.13 -10.57
N GLN A 252 -9.37 11.44 -10.10
CA GLN A 252 -8.52 12.48 -10.72
C GLN A 252 -8.18 12.20 -12.18
N SER A 253 -8.14 10.93 -12.59
CA SER A 253 -7.91 10.54 -13.99
C SER A 253 -9.09 10.85 -14.92
N LEU A 254 -10.28 11.13 -14.38
CA LEU A 254 -11.48 11.37 -15.18
C LEU A 254 -11.63 12.84 -15.57
N VAL A 255 -12.06 13.08 -16.80
CA VAL A 255 -12.17 14.42 -17.41
C VAL A 255 -12.95 15.39 -16.52
N ALA A 256 -14.06 14.96 -15.92
CA ALA A 256 -14.91 15.83 -15.09
C ALA A 256 -14.18 16.28 -13.80
N THR A 257 -13.40 15.41 -13.17
CA THR A 257 -12.62 15.78 -11.99
C THR A 257 -11.43 16.66 -12.36
N ARG A 258 -10.77 16.39 -13.50
CA ARG A 258 -9.70 17.25 -14.04
C ARG A 258 -10.22 18.66 -14.32
N ALA A 259 -11.43 18.80 -14.88
CA ALA A 259 -12.08 20.09 -15.08
C ALA A 259 -12.33 20.83 -13.74
N LEU A 260 -12.77 20.12 -12.70
CA LEU A 260 -12.95 20.72 -11.37
C LEU A 260 -11.61 21.24 -10.79
N VAL A 261 -10.52 20.50 -10.97
CA VAL A 261 -9.18 20.95 -10.54
C VAL A 261 -8.78 22.24 -11.27
N ALA A 262 -9.07 22.32 -12.58
CA ALA A 262 -8.78 23.51 -13.39
C ALA A 262 -9.67 24.72 -13.02
N GLU A 263 -10.87 24.52 -12.49
CA GLU A 263 -11.75 25.58 -12.01
C GLU A 263 -11.32 26.18 -10.64
N ALA A 264 -10.54 25.44 -9.84
CA ALA A 264 -10.13 25.86 -8.50
C ALA A 264 -9.18 27.04 -8.55
N ASP A 265 -9.39 28.04 -7.67
CA ASP A 265 -8.47 29.18 -7.52
C ASP A 265 -7.33 28.89 -6.55
N VAL A 266 -7.56 27.98 -5.59
CA VAL A 266 -6.53 27.45 -4.69
C VAL A 266 -6.69 25.94 -4.57
N VAL A 267 -5.61 25.21 -4.82
CA VAL A 267 -5.54 23.75 -4.67
C VAL A 267 -4.56 23.41 -3.55
N LEU A 268 -5.04 22.77 -2.49
CA LEU A 268 -4.20 22.23 -1.43
C LEU A 268 -3.92 20.74 -1.70
N ALA A 269 -2.68 20.41 -2.08
CA ALA A 269 -2.21 19.04 -2.21
C ALA A 269 -1.48 18.61 -0.94
N ILE A 270 -1.96 17.57 -0.26
CA ILE A 270 -1.44 17.11 1.02
C ILE A 270 -1.10 15.61 0.98
N GLY A 271 0.17 15.28 1.26
CA GLY A 271 0.66 13.90 1.29
C GLY A 271 0.47 13.14 -0.03
N THR A 272 0.55 13.84 -1.17
CA THR A 272 0.42 13.25 -2.51
C THR A 272 1.60 13.64 -3.40
N GLU A 273 2.06 12.68 -4.20
CA GLU A 273 3.09 12.91 -5.20
C GLU A 273 2.61 13.75 -6.38
N LEU A 274 1.31 13.83 -6.61
CA LEU A 274 0.71 14.26 -7.87
C LEU A 274 1.33 13.50 -9.03
N ALA A 275 1.38 12.17 -8.91
CA ALA A 275 2.00 11.28 -9.88
C ALA A 275 1.06 10.99 -11.05
N GLU A 276 1.64 10.64 -12.20
CA GLU A 276 0.88 10.27 -13.41
C GLU A 276 -0.18 9.21 -13.13
N THR A 277 0.11 8.20 -12.32
CA THR A 277 -0.82 7.13 -11.95
C THR A 277 -2.06 7.60 -11.21
N ASP A 278 -2.05 8.79 -10.62
CA ASP A 278 -3.23 9.37 -9.96
C ASP A 278 -4.13 10.13 -10.94
N TYR A 279 -3.57 10.75 -12.00
CA TYR A 279 -4.32 11.66 -12.88
C TYR A 279 -4.33 11.26 -14.36
N ASP A 280 -3.53 10.29 -14.77
CA ASP A 280 -3.43 9.85 -16.18
C ASP A 280 -3.25 8.34 -16.35
N ILE A 281 -4.08 7.53 -15.69
CA ILE A 281 -4.03 6.06 -15.77
C ILE A 281 -4.18 5.56 -17.22
N THR A 282 -4.85 6.34 -18.08
CA THR A 282 -5.15 5.98 -19.45
C THR A 282 -4.21 6.60 -20.48
N PHE A 283 -3.14 7.25 -20.04
CA PHE A 283 -2.21 8.02 -20.87
C PHE A 283 -2.90 9.12 -21.71
N ALA A 284 -3.95 9.72 -21.14
CA ALA A 284 -4.73 10.78 -21.77
C ALA A 284 -4.16 12.19 -21.53
N GLY A 285 -2.99 12.27 -20.91
CA GLY A 285 -2.30 13.51 -20.54
C GLY A 285 -2.63 14.00 -19.13
N GLY A 286 -1.73 14.77 -18.53
CA GLY A 286 -1.86 15.33 -17.20
C GLY A 286 -3.05 16.28 -17.02
N PHE A 287 -3.32 16.69 -15.80
CA PHE A 287 -4.27 17.77 -15.54
C PHE A 287 -3.56 19.10 -15.28
N GLU A 288 -4.27 20.20 -15.53
CA GLU A 288 -3.75 21.54 -15.30
C GLU A 288 -4.21 22.06 -13.94
N ILE A 289 -3.33 22.78 -13.25
CA ILE A 289 -3.63 23.50 -12.01
C ILE A 289 -3.34 24.99 -12.24
N PRO A 290 -4.26 25.73 -12.89
CA PRO A 290 -4.05 27.16 -13.18
C PRO A 290 -4.15 28.02 -11.92
N GLY A 291 -4.85 27.57 -10.87
CA GLY A 291 -4.92 28.19 -9.58
C GLY A 291 -3.63 28.10 -8.77
N ALA A 292 -3.62 28.71 -7.59
CA ALA A 292 -2.48 28.62 -6.69
C ALA A 292 -2.37 27.21 -6.08
N LEU A 293 -1.34 26.46 -6.45
CA LEU A 293 -1.03 25.18 -5.84
C LEU A 293 -0.28 25.38 -4.51
N LEU A 294 -0.82 24.82 -3.43
CA LEU A 294 -0.20 24.73 -2.12
C LEU A 294 0.13 23.27 -1.85
N ARG A 295 1.34 22.96 -1.37
CA ARG A 295 1.74 21.58 -1.09
C ARG A 295 2.18 21.39 0.34
N ILE A 296 1.77 20.25 0.93
CA ILE A 296 2.24 19.76 2.23
C ILE A 296 2.76 18.35 2.02
N ASP A 297 4.04 18.15 2.27
CA ASP A 297 4.69 16.84 2.21
C ASP A 297 5.81 16.75 3.25
N ILE A 298 6.11 15.54 3.69
CA ILE A 298 7.23 15.29 4.62
C ILE A 298 8.59 15.29 3.90
N ASP A 299 8.57 15.09 2.59
CA ASP A 299 9.75 15.04 1.72
C ASP A 299 9.87 16.34 0.91
N PRO A 300 10.93 17.15 1.13
CA PRO A 300 11.12 18.41 0.42
C PRO A 300 11.23 18.24 -1.09
N ASP A 301 11.83 17.16 -1.57
CA ASP A 301 11.95 16.88 -3.00
C ASP A 301 10.58 16.65 -3.65
N GLN A 302 9.67 15.97 -2.96
CA GLN A 302 8.30 15.75 -3.45
C GLN A 302 7.49 17.03 -3.57
N THR A 303 7.74 18.02 -2.72
CA THR A 303 6.98 19.29 -2.75
C THR A 303 7.13 20.05 -4.06
N VAL A 304 8.15 19.77 -4.86
CA VAL A 304 8.45 20.49 -6.12
C VAL A 304 8.38 19.61 -7.36
N ARG A 305 8.22 18.28 -7.20
CA ARG A 305 8.11 17.36 -8.34
C ARG A 305 6.76 17.50 -9.04
N ASN A 306 6.73 17.18 -10.32
CA ASN A 306 5.57 17.15 -11.22
C ASN A 306 4.90 18.52 -11.38
N TYR A 307 4.39 19.11 -10.31
CA TYR A 307 3.68 20.40 -10.32
C TYR A 307 4.33 21.37 -9.30
N PRO A 308 5.05 22.42 -9.77
CA PRO A 308 5.66 23.40 -8.88
C PRO A 308 4.59 24.17 -8.09
N PRO A 309 4.69 24.24 -6.75
CA PRO A 309 3.71 24.95 -5.93
C PRO A 309 3.97 26.47 -5.88
N ARG A 310 2.93 27.23 -5.57
CA ARG A 310 3.04 28.64 -5.14
C ARG A 310 3.68 28.74 -3.76
N LEU A 311 3.35 27.77 -2.87
CA LEU A 311 3.92 27.66 -1.52
C LEU A 311 3.94 26.20 -1.09
N ALA A 312 5.02 25.77 -0.44
CA ALA A 312 5.14 24.43 0.12
C ALA A 312 5.46 24.47 1.62
N LEU A 313 4.87 23.53 2.37
CA LEU A 313 5.24 23.21 3.76
C LEU A 313 5.89 21.84 3.78
N VAL A 314 7.12 21.77 4.27
CA VAL A 314 7.79 20.48 4.56
C VAL A 314 7.48 20.13 6.00
N ALA A 315 6.48 19.25 6.20
CA ALA A 315 5.98 18.89 7.53
C ALA A 315 5.15 17.60 7.50
N ASP A 316 4.94 17.02 8.67
CA ASP A 316 3.94 15.99 8.88
C ASP A 316 2.53 16.52 8.55
N ALA A 317 1.75 15.75 7.78
CA ALA A 317 0.45 16.16 7.29
C ALA A 317 -0.54 16.51 8.42
N ARG A 318 -0.56 15.71 9.52
CA ARG A 318 -1.45 15.95 10.66
C ARG A 318 -1.10 17.25 11.38
N THR A 319 0.17 17.45 11.69
CA THR A 319 0.63 18.66 12.38
C THR A 319 0.41 19.92 11.55
N ALA A 320 0.63 19.83 10.24
CA ALA A 320 0.38 20.92 9.32
C ALA A 320 -1.12 21.23 9.16
N ALA A 321 -1.98 20.22 8.98
CA ALA A 321 -3.43 20.41 8.88
C ALA A 321 -4.01 21.02 10.15
N ARG A 322 -3.57 20.60 11.35
CA ARG A 322 -3.98 21.20 12.63
C ARG A 322 -3.55 22.67 12.72
N ALA A 323 -2.32 22.98 12.39
CA ALA A 323 -1.83 24.36 12.40
C ALA A 323 -2.60 25.28 11.41
N LEU A 324 -2.97 24.76 10.23
CA LEU A 324 -3.81 25.49 9.28
C LEU A 324 -5.22 25.72 9.82
N LEU A 325 -5.84 24.71 10.45
CA LEU A 325 -7.15 24.84 11.08
C LEU A 325 -7.16 25.91 12.18
N ASP A 326 -6.16 25.88 13.05
CA ASP A 326 -6.04 26.89 14.12
C ASP A 326 -5.91 28.31 13.53
N GLY A 327 -5.15 28.48 12.46
CA GLY A 327 -5.01 29.74 11.76
C GLY A 327 -6.29 30.18 11.02
N LEU A 328 -7.01 29.28 10.39
CA LEU A 328 -8.27 29.56 9.67
C LEU A 328 -9.40 29.94 10.64
N ASN A 329 -9.48 29.32 11.81
CA ASN A 329 -10.46 29.64 12.84
C ASN A 329 -10.24 31.03 13.46
N ALA A 330 -9.07 31.61 13.31
CA ALA A 330 -8.70 32.92 13.85
C ALA A 330 -9.02 34.11 12.89
N GLN A 331 -9.51 33.85 11.67
CA GLN A 331 -9.73 34.89 10.66
C GLN A 331 -10.99 34.64 9.82
N PRO A 332 -11.57 35.71 9.20
CA PRO A 332 -12.72 35.57 8.33
C PRO A 332 -12.36 34.82 7.05
N LEU A 333 -13.26 33.96 6.58
CA LEU A 333 -13.13 33.26 5.32
C LEU A 333 -13.89 33.96 4.20
N ALA A 334 -13.34 33.95 2.98
CA ALA A 334 -14.03 34.45 1.80
C ALA A 334 -15.31 33.65 1.51
N GLU A 335 -16.35 34.31 1.02
CA GLU A 335 -17.56 33.64 0.52
C GLU A 335 -17.24 32.78 -0.69
N ARG A 336 -17.81 31.56 -0.76
CA ARG A 336 -17.62 30.65 -1.87
C ARG A 336 -18.36 31.13 -3.11
N CYS A 337 -17.76 30.92 -4.28
CA CYS A 337 -18.29 31.34 -5.56
C CYS A 337 -19.41 30.40 -6.05
N GLY A 338 -20.60 30.88 -6.24
CA GLY A 338 -21.71 30.10 -6.80
C GLY A 338 -22.08 28.90 -5.92
N ASP A 339 -22.10 27.72 -6.52
CA ASP A 339 -22.41 26.46 -5.87
C ASP A 339 -21.17 25.69 -5.37
N TRP A 340 -20.01 26.32 -5.29
CA TRP A 340 -18.77 25.68 -4.83
C TRP A 340 -18.93 25.08 -3.43
N GLY A 341 -18.39 23.87 -3.22
CA GLY A 341 -18.56 23.11 -1.99
C GLY A 341 -19.46 21.89 -2.18
N PRO A 342 -20.35 21.56 -1.22
CA PRO A 342 -21.16 20.33 -1.25
C PRO A 342 -22.02 20.18 -2.51
N ALA A 343 -22.65 21.26 -3.00
CA ALA A 343 -23.50 21.19 -4.19
C ALA A 343 -22.70 20.91 -5.46
N ARG A 344 -21.51 21.52 -5.62
CA ARG A 344 -20.61 21.27 -6.75
C ARG A 344 -20.05 19.83 -6.72
N ALA A 345 -19.67 19.34 -5.52
CA ALA A 345 -19.22 17.97 -5.34
C ALA A 345 -20.32 16.94 -5.65
N ALA A 346 -21.56 17.20 -5.18
CA ALA A 346 -22.72 16.33 -5.46
C ALA A 346 -23.03 16.24 -6.95
N ARG A 347 -23.02 17.40 -7.66
CA ARG A 347 -23.22 17.42 -9.10
C ARG A 347 -22.15 16.62 -9.85
N LEU A 348 -20.87 16.82 -9.49
CA LEU A 348 -19.79 16.06 -10.10
C LEU A 348 -19.94 14.55 -9.90
N ARG A 349 -20.28 14.09 -8.68
CA ARG A 349 -20.52 12.66 -8.42
C ARG A 349 -21.65 12.11 -9.30
N ALA A 350 -22.77 12.85 -9.40
CA ALA A 350 -23.90 12.44 -10.24
C ALA A 350 -23.51 12.33 -11.72
N ASP A 351 -22.73 13.29 -12.23
CA ASP A 351 -22.22 13.26 -13.60
C ASP A 351 -21.30 12.05 -13.86
N LEU A 352 -20.42 11.74 -12.90
CA LEU A 352 -19.54 10.57 -12.97
C LEU A 352 -20.34 9.26 -12.96
N GLU A 353 -21.26 9.10 -12.00
CA GLU A 353 -22.13 7.91 -11.89
C GLU A 353 -23.01 7.72 -13.11
N GLY A 354 -23.53 8.80 -13.68
CA GLY A 354 -24.29 8.78 -14.94
C GLY A 354 -23.49 8.26 -16.13
N GLY A 355 -22.18 8.47 -16.13
CA GLY A 355 -21.25 8.06 -17.16
C GLY A 355 -20.76 6.62 -17.10
N TRP A 356 -21.01 5.88 -16.00
CA TRP A 356 -20.54 4.50 -15.86
C TRP A 356 -21.22 3.57 -16.87
N ASP A 357 -20.42 2.76 -17.58
CA ASP A 357 -20.92 1.71 -18.45
C ASP A 357 -21.49 0.50 -17.66
N ALA A 358 -22.06 -0.47 -18.36
CA ALA A 358 -22.65 -1.66 -17.75
C ALA A 358 -21.62 -2.51 -16.98
N ALA A 359 -20.39 -2.60 -17.50
CA ALA A 359 -19.32 -3.36 -16.85
C ALA A 359 -18.90 -2.71 -15.54
N THR A 360 -18.67 -1.41 -15.53
CA THR A 360 -18.36 -0.61 -14.34
C THR A 360 -19.46 -0.76 -13.28
N ARG A 361 -20.73 -0.66 -13.66
CA ARG A 361 -21.86 -0.84 -12.73
C ARG A 361 -21.93 -2.24 -12.13
N ALA A 362 -21.71 -3.28 -12.95
CA ALA A 362 -21.73 -4.66 -12.50
C ALA A 362 -20.60 -4.98 -11.50
N GLN A 363 -19.40 -4.43 -11.75
CA GLN A 363 -18.26 -4.59 -10.86
C GLN A 363 -18.39 -3.73 -9.59
N THR A 364 -18.99 -2.54 -9.69
CA THR A 364 -19.34 -1.73 -8.51
C THR A 364 -20.35 -2.47 -7.62
N LEU A 365 -21.40 -3.06 -8.20
CA LEU A 365 -22.36 -3.88 -7.46
C LEU A 365 -21.68 -5.07 -6.77
N PHE A 366 -20.70 -5.70 -7.43
CA PHE A 366 -19.90 -6.76 -6.80
C PHE A 366 -19.21 -6.27 -5.53
N LEU A 367 -18.47 -5.15 -5.62
CA LEU A 367 -17.77 -4.56 -4.48
C LEU A 367 -18.70 -4.10 -3.36
N ASP A 368 -19.83 -3.48 -3.72
CA ASP A 368 -20.86 -3.04 -2.78
C ASP A 368 -21.50 -4.23 -2.05
N SER A 369 -21.73 -5.35 -2.77
CA SER A 369 -22.25 -6.58 -2.18
C SER A 369 -21.28 -7.18 -1.17
N VAL A 370 -19.97 -7.13 -1.46
CA VAL A 370 -18.94 -7.56 -0.50
C VAL A 370 -18.91 -6.65 0.72
N LEU A 371 -18.95 -5.33 0.52
CA LEU A 371 -18.95 -4.36 1.63
C LEU A 371 -20.23 -4.47 2.48
N GLN A 372 -21.37 -4.74 1.87
CA GLN A 372 -22.62 -4.95 2.60
C GLN A 372 -22.56 -6.20 3.50
N ALA A 373 -21.94 -7.28 3.03
CA ALA A 373 -21.73 -8.49 3.84
C ALA A 373 -20.68 -8.28 4.93
N LEU A 374 -19.64 -7.49 4.64
CA LEU A 374 -18.44 -7.29 5.46
C LEU A 374 -18.10 -5.80 5.62
N PRO A 375 -18.87 -5.02 6.41
CA PRO A 375 -18.74 -3.55 6.46
C PRO A 375 -17.39 -3.03 6.91
N ASP A 376 -16.66 -3.79 7.72
CA ASP A 376 -15.33 -3.42 8.24
C ASP A 376 -14.17 -4.09 7.47
N ALA A 377 -14.42 -4.73 6.33
CA ALA A 377 -13.41 -5.46 5.60
C ALA A 377 -12.24 -4.57 5.14
N VAL A 378 -11.06 -5.19 5.11
CA VAL A 378 -9.87 -4.66 4.43
C VAL A 378 -9.79 -5.31 3.06
N PHE A 379 -9.76 -4.51 2.01
CA PHE A 379 -9.65 -4.96 0.63
C PHE A 379 -8.20 -4.84 0.15
N VAL A 380 -7.66 -5.93 -0.31
CA VAL A 380 -6.30 -6.02 -0.86
C VAL A 380 -6.41 -6.48 -2.30
N GLY A 381 -6.06 -5.62 -3.24
CA GLY A 381 -6.26 -5.82 -4.67
C GLY A 381 -5.00 -6.19 -5.44
N ASP A 382 -5.15 -7.06 -6.41
CA ASP A 382 -4.20 -7.26 -7.51
C ASP A 382 -4.62 -6.39 -8.72
N SER A 383 -3.86 -6.43 -9.80
CA SER A 383 -4.23 -5.80 -11.07
C SER A 383 -5.32 -6.64 -11.77
N THR A 384 -6.59 -6.38 -11.45
CA THR A 384 -7.76 -7.08 -11.99
C THR A 384 -8.95 -6.15 -12.15
N GLN A 385 -9.93 -6.52 -12.98
CA GLN A 385 -11.07 -5.67 -13.38
C GLN A 385 -11.85 -5.05 -12.21
N PRO A 386 -12.30 -5.79 -11.17
CA PRO A 386 -12.99 -5.16 -10.04
C PRO A 386 -12.12 -4.17 -9.26
N VAL A 387 -10.79 -4.36 -9.25
CA VAL A 387 -9.88 -3.44 -8.58
C VAL A 387 -9.73 -2.14 -9.36
N TYR A 388 -9.61 -2.19 -10.69
CA TYR A 388 -9.57 -0.99 -11.52
C TYR A 388 -10.86 -0.17 -11.39
N THR A 389 -12.02 -0.85 -11.43
CA THR A 389 -13.31 -0.20 -11.17
C THR A 389 -13.38 0.38 -9.76
N GLY A 390 -13.02 -0.40 -8.76
CA GLY A 390 -13.03 0.03 -7.36
C GLY A 390 -12.09 1.20 -7.08
N ASN A 391 -10.97 1.30 -7.79
CA ASN A 391 -10.12 2.48 -7.69
C ASN A 391 -10.88 3.78 -8.03
N LEU A 392 -11.85 3.73 -8.92
CA LEU A 392 -12.66 4.89 -9.35
C LEU A 392 -13.97 5.05 -8.56
N THR A 393 -14.71 3.96 -8.36
CA THR A 393 -16.10 4.01 -7.93
C THR A 393 -16.32 3.72 -6.44
N PHE A 394 -15.42 2.96 -5.81
CA PHE A 394 -15.63 2.41 -4.49
C PHE A 394 -15.06 3.29 -3.39
N ASN A 395 -15.89 3.75 -2.46
CA ASN A 395 -15.50 4.58 -1.33
C ASN A 395 -15.75 3.85 -0.01
N LEU A 396 -14.93 4.15 1.00
CA LEU A 396 -14.91 3.47 2.29
C LEU A 396 -15.09 4.45 3.45
N GLU A 397 -15.49 3.93 4.62
CA GLU A 397 -15.74 4.74 5.82
C GLU A 397 -14.48 5.10 6.60
N ARG A 398 -13.37 4.36 6.38
CA ARG A 398 -12.13 4.50 7.17
C ARG A 398 -10.89 4.30 6.31
N PRO A 399 -9.78 5.01 6.60
CA PRO A 399 -8.51 4.82 5.91
C PRO A 399 -7.92 3.42 6.17
N ARG A 400 -6.93 3.02 5.35
CA ARG A 400 -6.20 1.75 5.42
C ARG A 400 -7.06 0.50 5.17
N ARG A 401 -8.22 0.67 4.47
CA ARG A 401 -9.14 -0.42 4.13
C ARG A 401 -9.15 -0.77 2.64
N TRP A 402 -8.45 -0.02 1.81
CA TRP A 402 -8.30 -0.26 0.38
C TRP A 402 -6.88 0.02 -0.06
N PHE A 403 -6.22 -0.97 -0.59
CA PHE A 403 -4.93 -0.82 -1.26
C PHE A 403 -4.71 -1.96 -2.25
N ASN A 404 -3.89 -1.70 -3.27
CA ASN A 404 -3.66 -2.66 -4.33
C ASN A 404 -2.33 -2.39 -5.05
N SER A 405 -1.91 -3.31 -5.92
CA SER A 405 -0.68 -3.19 -6.67
C SER A 405 -0.78 -2.31 -7.91
N SER A 406 -1.99 -1.95 -8.36
CA SER A 406 -2.18 -1.16 -9.58
C SER A 406 -1.87 0.33 -9.41
N THR A 407 -1.28 0.71 -8.27
CA THR A 407 -0.80 2.06 -7.97
C THR A 407 0.70 2.13 -8.22
N GLY A 408 1.17 2.89 -9.14
CA GLY A 408 2.58 3.22 -9.34
C GLY A 408 3.45 2.11 -9.96
N TYR A 409 3.58 0.93 -9.37
CA TYR A 409 4.48 -0.13 -9.84
C TYR A 409 3.80 -1.23 -10.65
N GLY A 410 2.60 -1.64 -10.26
CA GLY A 410 1.73 -2.51 -11.07
C GLY A 410 2.10 -4.00 -11.06
N THR A 411 2.59 -4.54 -9.93
CA THR A 411 2.94 -5.97 -9.85
C THR A 411 1.74 -6.88 -9.89
N LEU A 412 1.85 -8.03 -10.57
CA LEU A 412 0.92 -9.16 -10.46
C LEU A 412 1.33 -10.08 -9.30
N GLY A 413 0.35 -10.78 -8.71
CA GLY A 413 0.57 -11.71 -7.61
C GLY A 413 0.71 -11.05 -6.24
N TYR A 414 0.44 -9.76 -6.14
CA TYR A 414 0.54 -8.97 -4.91
C TYR A 414 -0.51 -9.35 -3.87
N ALA A 415 -1.79 -9.46 -4.30
CA ALA A 415 -2.93 -9.38 -3.38
C ALA A 415 -2.97 -10.51 -2.35
N LEU A 416 -2.70 -11.76 -2.73
CA LEU A 416 -2.78 -12.89 -1.82
C LEU A 416 -1.75 -12.80 -0.67
N PRO A 417 -0.44 -12.69 -0.91
CA PRO A 417 0.51 -12.54 0.19
C PRO A 417 0.34 -11.23 0.96
N ALA A 418 -0.01 -10.12 0.30
CA ALA A 418 -0.28 -8.86 0.99
C ALA A 418 -1.52 -8.97 1.90
N ALA A 419 -2.56 -9.73 1.52
CA ALA A 419 -3.72 -10.00 2.37
C ALA A 419 -3.35 -10.81 3.62
N ILE A 420 -2.44 -11.78 3.50
CA ILE A 420 -1.88 -12.50 4.67
C ILE A 420 -1.22 -11.51 5.63
N GLY A 421 -0.35 -10.64 5.11
CA GLY A 421 0.30 -9.59 5.88
C GLY A 421 -0.69 -8.61 6.52
N ALA A 422 -1.71 -8.19 5.77
CA ALA A 422 -2.76 -7.30 6.23
C ALA A 422 -3.54 -7.89 7.41
N TRP A 423 -3.88 -9.17 7.35
CA TRP A 423 -4.56 -9.85 8.46
C TRP A 423 -3.69 -9.90 9.72
N LEU A 424 -2.39 -10.19 9.55
CA LEU A 424 -1.43 -10.21 10.65
C LEU A 424 -1.23 -8.83 11.29
N GLY A 425 -1.28 -7.75 10.48
CA GLY A 425 -1.20 -6.37 10.93
C GLY A 425 -2.49 -5.80 11.51
N GLY A 426 -3.62 -6.48 11.30
CA GLY A 426 -4.93 -6.03 11.75
C GLY A 426 -5.07 -6.06 13.28
N LYS A 427 -5.71 -5.03 13.84
CA LYS A 427 -6.05 -4.94 15.26
C LYS A 427 -7.47 -5.41 15.50
N ASP A 428 -7.74 -5.95 16.69
CA ASP A 428 -9.10 -6.21 17.15
C ASP A 428 -9.83 -4.87 17.33
N LEU A 429 -11.04 -4.79 16.78
CA LEU A 429 -11.90 -3.60 16.83
C LEU A 429 -12.86 -3.63 18.03
N GLY A 430 -12.72 -4.58 18.96
CA GLY A 430 -13.62 -4.79 20.09
C GLY A 430 -14.73 -5.82 19.80
N HIS A 431 -14.89 -6.21 18.54
CA HIS A 431 -15.79 -7.29 18.07
C HIS A 431 -15.08 -8.29 17.15
N GLY A 432 -13.76 -8.37 17.25
CA GLY A 432 -12.88 -9.19 16.42
C GLY A 432 -12.04 -8.38 15.43
N ARG A 433 -11.13 -9.07 14.75
CA ARG A 433 -10.35 -8.46 13.65
C ARG A 433 -11.24 -8.32 12.42
N PRO A 434 -11.05 -7.25 11.63
CA PRO A 434 -11.77 -7.11 10.37
C PRO A 434 -11.44 -8.26 9.42
N ALA A 435 -12.42 -8.69 8.64
CA ALA A 435 -12.17 -9.62 7.54
C ALA A 435 -11.18 -8.99 6.54
N VAL A 436 -10.33 -9.83 5.94
CA VAL A 436 -9.42 -9.39 4.87
C VAL A 436 -9.84 -10.07 3.58
N VAL A 437 -10.21 -9.27 2.60
CA VAL A 437 -10.67 -9.69 1.27
C VAL A 437 -9.54 -9.44 0.28
N CYS A 438 -9.05 -10.53 -0.32
CA CYS A 438 -8.09 -10.51 -1.42
C CYS A 438 -8.85 -10.50 -2.74
N LEU A 439 -8.75 -9.42 -3.51
CA LEU A 439 -9.33 -9.30 -4.85
C LEU A 439 -8.24 -9.61 -5.88
N ILE A 440 -8.35 -10.72 -6.58
CA ILE A 440 -7.30 -11.19 -7.48
C ILE A 440 -7.89 -11.81 -8.75
N GLY A 441 -7.22 -11.57 -9.89
CA GLY A 441 -7.55 -12.22 -11.16
C GLY A 441 -6.90 -13.60 -11.28
N ASP A 442 -7.41 -14.42 -12.20
CA ASP A 442 -6.88 -15.75 -12.50
C ASP A 442 -5.41 -15.71 -12.94
N GLY A 443 -5.03 -14.73 -13.76
CA GLY A 443 -3.64 -14.52 -14.14
C GLY A 443 -2.76 -14.09 -12.96
N GLY A 444 -3.23 -13.16 -12.13
CA GLY A 444 -2.50 -12.68 -10.96
C GLY A 444 -2.30 -13.77 -9.90
N LEU A 445 -3.32 -14.59 -9.63
CA LEU A 445 -3.23 -15.67 -8.64
C LEU A 445 -2.14 -16.69 -9.00
N GLN A 446 -1.95 -16.98 -10.29
CA GLN A 446 -0.94 -17.94 -10.73
C GLN A 446 0.50 -17.53 -10.38
N PHE A 447 0.79 -16.23 -10.21
CA PHE A 447 2.11 -15.74 -9.76
C PHE A 447 2.45 -16.15 -8.33
N THR A 448 1.45 -16.25 -7.45
CA THR A 448 1.65 -16.50 -6.02
C THR A 448 0.71 -17.58 -5.46
N LEU A 449 0.22 -18.47 -6.31
CA LEU A 449 -0.67 -19.58 -5.95
C LEU A 449 -0.18 -20.41 -4.76
N PRO A 450 1.14 -20.73 -4.62
CA PRO A 450 1.66 -21.45 -3.46
C PRO A 450 1.45 -20.74 -2.11
N GLU A 451 1.23 -19.43 -2.10
CA GLU A 451 0.99 -18.67 -0.87
C GLU A 451 -0.37 -18.99 -0.20
N LEU A 452 -1.27 -19.70 -0.89
CA LEU A 452 -2.43 -20.32 -0.24
C LEU A 452 -2.00 -21.27 0.90
N ALA A 453 -0.93 -22.06 0.69
CA ALA A 453 -0.37 -22.90 1.74
C ALA A 453 0.25 -22.08 2.88
N SER A 454 0.84 -20.91 2.58
CA SER A 454 1.33 -19.98 3.61
C SER A 454 0.20 -19.42 4.47
N ALA A 455 -0.95 -19.10 3.86
CA ALA A 455 -2.15 -18.67 4.57
C ALA A 455 -2.68 -19.77 5.52
N VAL A 456 -2.70 -21.02 5.06
CA VAL A 456 -3.10 -22.18 5.88
C VAL A 456 -2.15 -22.36 7.07
N GLU A 457 -0.83 -22.37 6.82
CA GLU A 457 0.18 -22.53 7.86
C GLU A 457 0.14 -21.41 8.90
N ALA A 458 0.01 -20.17 8.43
CA ALA A 458 -0.09 -18.99 9.29
C ALA A 458 -1.47 -18.87 9.99
N ARG A 459 -2.44 -19.72 9.65
CA ARG A 459 -3.82 -19.67 10.13
C ARG A 459 -4.45 -18.29 9.95
N THR A 460 -4.34 -17.77 8.74
CA THR A 460 -4.93 -16.47 8.36
C THR A 460 -6.21 -16.71 7.56
N PRO A 461 -7.40 -16.39 8.10
CA PRO A 461 -8.67 -16.57 7.41
C PRO A 461 -8.92 -15.48 6.36
N VAL A 462 -8.04 -15.42 5.37
CA VAL A 462 -8.15 -14.51 4.23
C VAL A 462 -9.23 -15.04 3.28
N ILE A 463 -10.10 -14.15 2.80
CA ILE A 463 -11.13 -14.46 1.81
C ILE A 463 -10.60 -14.06 0.43
N VAL A 464 -10.26 -15.04 -0.39
CA VAL A 464 -9.76 -14.83 -1.74
C VAL A 464 -10.93 -14.81 -2.72
N LEU A 465 -11.27 -13.66 -3.25
CA LEU A 465 -12.25 -13.48 -4.32
C LEU A 465 -11.50 -13.51 -5.65
N LEU A 466 -11.56 -14.65 -6.31
CA LEU A 466 -10.92 -14.91 -7.58
C LEU A 466 -11.83 -14.48 -8.73
N TRP A 467 -11.49 -13.38 -9.39
CA TRP A 467 -12.18 -12.92 -10.60
C TRP A 467 -11.58 -13.62 -11.82
N ASN A 468 -12.28 -14.63 -12.34
CA ASN A 468 -11.80 -15.45 -13.44
C ASN A 468 -12.37 -14.98 -14.78
N ASN A 469 -11.49 -14.47 -15.65
CA ASN A 469 -11.80 -14.08 -17.03
C ASN A 469 -10.93 -14.81 -18.06
N GLN A 470 -10.22 -15.85 -17.64
CA GLN A 470 -9.44 -16.79 -18.44
C GLN A 470 -8.27 -16.13 -19.20
N GLY A 471 -7.62 -15.11 -18.60
CA GLY A 471 -6.45 -14.52 -19.21
C GLY A 471 -6.08 -13.13 -18.71
N TYR A 472 -5.20 -12.47 -19.48
CA TYR A 472 -4.80 -11.08 -19.25
C TYR A 472 -5.72 -10.13 -20.05
N GLU A 473 -6.99 -10.08 -19.68
CA GLU A 473 -8.04 -9.41 -20.47
C GLU A 473 -7.75 -7.93 -20.70
N GLU A 474 -7.19 -7.21 -19.72
CA GLU A 474 -6.87 -5.79 -19.88
C GLU A 474 -5.83 -5.58 -20.99
N ILE A 475 -4.77 -6.38 -21.00
CA ILE A 475 -3.74 -6.30 -22.02
C ILE A 475 -4.29 -6.73 -23.39
N LYS A 476 -5.16 -7.75 -23.41
CA LYS A 476 -5.86 -8.17 -24.64
C LYS A 476 -6.68 -7.02 -25.22
N LYS A 477 -7.45 -6.30 -24.39
CA LYS A 477 -8.20 -5.10 -24.83
C LYS A 477 -7.27 -4.01 -25.37
N TYR A 478 -6.13 -3.76 -24.72
CA TYR A 478 -5.13 -2.81 -25.21
C TYR A 478 -4.58 -3.18 -26.59
N MET A 479 -4.29 -4.46 -26.82
CA MET A 479 -3.82 -4.95 -28.13
C MET A 479 -4.90 -4.75 -29.21
N VAL A 480 -6.12 -5.21 -28.94
CA VAL A 480 -7.26 -5.09 -29.87
C VAL A 480 -7.54 -3.62 -30.22
N ASN A 481 -7.60 -2.74 -29.22
CA ASN A 481 -7.87 -1.31 -29.43
C ASN A 481 -6.80 -0.60 -30.27
N ARG A 482 -5.60 -1.18 -30.36
CA ARG A 482 -4.50 -0.68 -31.19
C ARG A 482 -4.34 -1.45 -32.51
N ALA A 483 -5.29 -2.30 -32.85
CA ALA A 483 -5.23 -3.20 -34.01
C ALA A 483 -3.99 -4.12 -34.03
N ILE A 484 -3.57 -4.56 -32.80
CA ILE A 484 -2.51 -5.54 -32.61
C ILE A 484 -3.18 -6.90 -32.37
N GLU A 485 -2.74 -7.92 -33.11
CA GLU A 485 -3.21 -9.29 -32.90
C GLU A 485 -2.84 -9.76 -31.48
N PRO A 486 -3.80 -10.23 -30.64
CA PRO A 486 -3.52 -10.68 -29.30
C PRO A 486 -2.57 -11.88 -29.25
N VAL A 487 -1.45 -11.76 -28.52
CA VAL A 487 -0.46 -12.83 -28.33
C VAL A 487 -0.06 -12.91 -26.86
N GLY A 488 -0.05 -14.13 -26.29
CA GLY A 488 0.40 -14.39 -24.91
C GLY A 488 -0.56 -13.90 -23.83
N VAL A 489 -1.80 -13.55 -24.17
CA VAL A 489 -2.81 -13.02 -23.25
C VAL A 489 -3.90 -14.01 -22.90
N ASP A 490 -4.15 -15.00 -23.74
CA ASP A 490 -5.01 -16.15 -23.43
C ASP A 490 -4.13 -17.22 -22.75
N ILE A 491 -4.26 -17.38 -21.45
CA ILE A 491 -3.45 -18.30 -20.65
C ILE A 491 -4.27 -19.50 -20.19
N TYR A 492 -3.57 -20.62 -19.95
CA TYR A 492 -4.23 -21.77 -19.37
C TYR A 492 -4.76 -21.44 -17.97
N THR A 493 -6.04 -21.73 -17.74
CA THR A 493 -6.71 -21.55 -16.45
C THR A 493 -6.89 -22.90 -15.78
N PRO A 494 -6.20 -23.18 -14.64
CA PRO A 494 -6.35 -24.43 -13.91
C PRO A 494 -7.68 -24.51 -13.16
N ASP A 495 -8.05 -25.69 -12.67
CA ASP A 495 -9.11 -25.85 -11.66
C ASP A 495 -8.64 -25.26 -10.33
N PHE A 496 -8.87 -23.97 -10.13
CA PHE A 496 -8.48 -23.24 -8.91
C PHE A 496 -9.16 -23.80 -7.66
N ILE A 497 -10.40 -24.28 -7.78
CA ILE A 497 -11.14 -24.88 -6.66
C ILE A 497 -10.46 -26.17 -6.20
N GLY A 498 -10.10 -27.05 -7.16
CA GLY A 498 -9.37 -28.28 -6.87
C GLY A 498 -8.00 -28.00 -6.26
N VAL A 499 -7.24 -27.05 -6.83
CA VAL A 499 -5.94 -26.66 -6.31
C VAL A 499 -6.02 -26.06 -4.90
N ALA A 500 -6.95 -25.13 -4.64
CA ALA A 500 -7.12 -24.53 -3.32
C ALA A 500 -7.46 -25.58 -2.25
N LYS A 501 -8.35 -26.52 -2.55
CA LYS A 501 -8.68 -27.65 -1.67
C LYS A 501 -7.48 -28.55 -1.41
N ALA A 502 -6.68 -28.84 -2.43
CA ALA A 502 -5.45 -29.65 -2.28
C ALA A 502 -4.40 -28.96 -1.39
N LEU A 503 -4.38 -27.61 -1.37
CA LEU A 503 -3.49 -26.82 -0.51
C LEU A 503 -4.08 -26.59 0.90
N GLY A 504 -5.27 -27.15 1.22
CA GLY A 504 -5.88 -27.09 2.55
C GLY A 504 -6.83 -25.90 2.76
N CYS A 505 -7.19 -25.16 1.70
CA CYS A 505 -8.17 -24.08 1.77
C CYS A 505 -9.60 -24.60 1.65
N ALA A 506 -10.57 -23.90 2.21
CA ALA A 506 -11.94 -24.01 1.75
C ALA A 506 -12.05 -23.36 0.35
N ALA A 507 -12.86 -23.96 -0.54
CA ALA A 507 -13.02 -23.38 -1.87
C ALA A 507 -14.39 -23.73 -2.48
N GLU A 508 -15.00 -22.75 -3.13
CA GLU A 508 -16.28 -22.86 -3.82
C GLU A 508 -16.38 -21.86 -4.98
N ALA A 509 -17.17 -22.20 -6.00
CA ALA A 509 -17.55 -21.27 -7.06
C ALA A 509 -18.95 -20.73 -6.79
N ILE A 510 -19.21 -19.50 -7.23
CA ILE A 510 -20.51 -18.84 -7.07
C ILE A 510 -21.01 -18.26 -8.38
N ASP A 511 -22.35 -18.22 -8.52
CA ASP A 511 -23.01 -17.75 -9.74
C ASP A 511 -23.80 -16.44 -9.57
N GLY A 512 -23.75 -15.77 -8.42
CA GLY A 512 -24.47 -14.51 -8.24
C GLY A 512 -24.44 -13.91 -6.84
N VAL A 513 -25.08 -12.75 -6.67
CA VAL A 513 -25.04 -11.92 -5.45
C VAL A 513 -25.48 -12.66 -4.19
N ALA A 514 -26.57 -13.43 -4.26
CA ALA A 514 -27.08 -14.15 -3.09
C ALA A 514 -26.12 -15.24 -2.60
N GLN A 515 -25.47 -15.96 -3.52
CA GLN A 515 -24.47 -16.96 -3.20
C GLN A 515 -23.19 -16.30 -2.68
N LEU A 516 -22.76 -15.17 -3.26
CA LEU A 516 -21.63 -14.39 -2.78
C LEU A 516 -21.81 -14.01 -1.31
N HIS A 517 -22.96 -13.45 -0.95
CA HIS A 517 -23.23 -13.04 0.42
C HIS A 517 -23.17 -14.21 1.41
N ALA A 518 -23.78 -15.34 1.07
CA ALA A 518 -23.75 -16.56 1.89
C ALA A 518 -22.32 -17.11 2.05
N ALA A 519 -21.54 -17.16 0.95
CA ALA A 519 -20.16 -17.64 0.95
C ALA A 519 -19.23 -16.75 1.80
N LEU A 520 -19.40 -15.42 1.72
CA LEU A 520 -18.64 -14.46 2.52
C LEU A 520 -18.88 -14.64 4.03
N LEU A 521 -20.14 -14.75 4.44
CA LEU A 521 -20.48 -14.97 5.85
C LEU A 521 -19.94 -16.31 6.35
N ALA A 522 -20.09 -17.39 5.56
CA ALA A 522 -19.52 -18.68 5.90
C ALA A 522 -17.99 -18.67 5.99
N ALA A 523 -17.32 -17.87 5.16
CA ALA A 523 -15.86 -17.71 5.20
C ALA A 523 -15.37 -17.03 6.48
N CYS A 524 -16.14 -16.09 7.03
CA CYS A 524 -15.78 -15.40 8.29
C CYS A 524 -15.76 -16.34 9.51
N ASP A 525 -16.55 -17.41 9.48
CA ASP A 525 -16.59 -18.40 10.58
C ASP A 525 -15.42 -19.40 10.53
N ARG A 526 -14.64 -19.40 9.45
CA ARG A 526 -13.52 -20.33 9.24
C ARG A 526 -12.24 -19.81 9.87
N GLN A 527 -11.38 -20.73 10.30
CA GLN A 527 -10.08 -20.42 10.88
C GLN A 527 -8.93 -20.42 9.84
N GLY A 528 -9.22 -20.75 8.59
CA GLY A 528 -8.27 -20.82 7.49
C GLY A 528 -8.78 -20.08 6.25
N PRO A 529 -7.93 -19.96 5.22
CA PRO A 529 -8.29 -19.23 4.02
C PRO A 529 -9.43 -19.88 3.24
N THR A 530 -10.22 -19.04 2.59
CA THR A 530 -11.31 -19.47 1.70
C THR A 530 -11.11 -18.84 0.33
N LEU A 531 -11.15 -19.65 -0.74
CA LEU A 531 -11.17 -19.18 -2.11
C LEU A 531 -12.60 -19.25 -2.64
N ILE A 532 -13.10 -18.14 -3.15
CA ILE A 532 -14.42 -18.01 -3.79
C ILE A 532 -14.15 -17.59 -5.24
N GLU A 533 -14.45 -18.46 -6.19
CA GLU A 533 -14.28 -18.20 -7.60
C GLU A 533 -15.53 -17.57 -8.22
N ILE A 534 -15.34 -16.47 -8.95
CA ILE A 534 -16.37 -15.74 -9.67
C ILE A 534 -16.01 -15.77 -11.17
N ASP A 535 -16.83 -16.47 -11.96
CA ASP A 535 -16.76 -16.39 -13.42
C ASP A 535 -17.29 -15.04 -13.89
N GLN A 536 -16.43 -14.26 -14.58
CA GLN A 536 -16.78 -12.92 -15.04
C GLN A 536 -17.99 -12.93 -15.98
N ALA A 537 -18.06 -13.86 -16.94
CA ALA A 537 -19.11 -13.87 -17.94
C ALA A 537 -20.47 -14.19 -17.30
N ASN A 538 -20.51 -15.14 -16.38
CA ASN A 538 -21.71 -15.48 -15.61
C ASN A 538 -22.17 -14.31 -14.75
N TRP A 539 -21.25 -13.67 -14.02
CA TRP A 539 -21.56 -12.49 -13.19
C TRP A 539 -22.20 -11.38 -14.02
N MET A 540 -21.55 -11.01 -15.13
CA MET A 540 -22.03 -9.95 -16.02
C MET A 540 -23.43 -10.25 -16.60
N THR A 541 -23.70 -11.52 -16.92
CA THR A 541 -25.01 -11.95 -17.47
C THR A 541 -26.12 -11.86 -16.42
N GLN A 542 -25.84 -12.19 -15.16
CA GLN A 542 -26.85 -12.18 -14.09
C GLN A 542 -27.20 -10.77 -13.63
N VAL A 543 -26.23 -9.87 -13.58
CA VAL A 543 -26.45 -8.48 -13.15
C VAL A 543 -27.10 -7.63 -14.24
N SER A 544 -27.04 -8.04 -15.51
CA SER A 544 -27.69 -7.35 -16.64
C SER A 544 -29.18 -7.70 -16.77
N LYS A 545 -29.70 -8.67 -16.02
CA LYS A 545 -31.12 -9.05 -15.95
C LYS A 545 -31.85 -8.32 -14.82
#